data_955046d6ddb5790fb975f72f74d6a0bf
#
_entry.id   955046d6ddb5790fb975f72f74d6a0bf
#
_cell.length_a   1.000
_cell.length_b   1.000
_cell.length_c   1.000
_cell.angle_alpha   90.00
_cell.angle_beta   90.00
_cell.angle_gamma   90.00
#
_symmetry.space_group_name_H-M   'P 1'
#
loop_
_entity.id
_entity.type
_entity.pdbx_description
1 polymer ?
#
loop_
_entity_poly.entity_id
_entity_poly.type
_entity_poly.pdbx_seq_one_letter_code
_entity_poly.pdbx_strand_id
1 'polypeptide(L)'
;MATTIDQAFVRQFEREVHASYQRMGSKLRQTVRSKGDVKGASTVFQKVGKGIAATKSRNAQVPVMDLVHDNETCYLEDYYAGDWIDKLDELKTNIDERQVIANAGAYALGRKTDELIIRELDKSTNYAGDDATGLDLEKVLEAFEALGEKDVPDDGQRYAVVGWKQWTELLAVKEFASADYVGADELPFRGTQAKKWLGTMWIPHSGLTLGAGDVRLCHWYHKSAIGHAAGSDVETDISWHGDRAAHFVNNMMSQGAVIIDPDGVVTMRCDETPA
;
A
#
# COMPACT_ATOMS: atom_id res chain seq x y z
N MET A 1 18.94 -58.02 -28.93
CA MET A 1 17.95 -57.04 -29.28
C MET A 1 17.55 -56.36 -27.96
N ALA A 2 18.12 -55.20 -27.65
CA ALA A 2 17.78 -54.46 -26.49
C ALA A 2 16.57 -53.57 -26.85
N THR A 3 15.44 -53.88 -26.31
CA THR A 3 14.24 -53.04 -26.40
C THR A 3 14.41 -51.86 -25.44
N THR A 4 14.71 -50.70 -26.01
CA THR A 4 14.76 -49.45 -25.30
C THR A 4 13.35 -49.02 -24.90
N ILE A 5 12.93 -49.43 -23.72
CA ILE A 5 11.66 -48.98 -23.07
C ILE A 5 11.85 -47.63 -22.34
N ASP A 6 13.05 -47.07 -22.39
CA ASP A 6 13.42 -45.86 -21.67
C ASP A 6 12.77 -44.57 -22.18
N GLN A 7 11.98 -44.58 -23.24
CA GLN A 7 11.33 -43.40 -23.80
C GLN A 7 9.84 -43.25 -23.47
N ALA A 8 9.27 -44.17 -22.68
CA ALA A 8 7.86 -44.14 -22.32
C ALA A 8 7.59 -43.59 -20.90
N PHE A 9 8.55 -42.94 -20.29
CA PHE A 9 8.28 -42.24 -19.02
C PHE A 9 7.48 -40.97 -19.31
N VAL A 10 6.17 -41.08 -19.17
CA VAL A 10 5.29 -39.90 -19.09
C VAL A 10 5.68 -39.14 -17.83
N ARG A 11 6.26 -37.95 -17.96
CA ARG A 11 6.49 -37.07 -16.84
C ARG A 11 5.13 -36.69 -16.25
N GLN A 12 4.86 -37.17 -15.05
CA GLN A 12 3.69 -36.75 -14.29
C GLN A 12 4.02 -35.38 -13.70
N PHE A 13 3.34 -34.35 -14.18
CA PHE A 13 3.46 -32.99 -13.59
C PHE A 13 2.68 -32.94 -12.27
N GLU A 14 3.25 -32.28 -11.29
CA GLU A 14 2.53 -31.97 -10.05
C GLU A 14 1.29 -31.16 -10.35
N ARG A 15 0.20 -31.43 -9.60
CA ARG A 15 -1.04 -30.66 -9.70
C ARG A 15 -0.95 -29.29 -9.03
N GLU A 16 0.02 -29.09 -8.14
CA GLU A 16 0.27 -27.83 -7.46
C GLU A 16 1.36 -27.05 -8.17
N VAL A 17 1.02 -25.87 -8.65
CA VAL A 17 1.99 -24.90 -9.15
C VAL A 17 2.48 -24.07 -7.98
N HIS A 18 3.77 -24.18 -7.67
CA HIS A 18 4.40 -23.22 -6.78
C HIS A 18 4.58 -21.89 -7.53
N ALA A 19 3.69 -20.94 -7.28
CA ALA A 19 3.88 -19.57 -7.74
C ALA A 19 5.10 -18.97 -7.01
N SER A 20 5.98 -18.30 -7.75
CA SER A 20 7.10 -17.56 -7.15
C SER A 20 6.62 -16.66 -6.04
N TYR A 21 7.39 -16.55 -4.94
CA TYR A 21 7.05 -15.68 -3.85
C TYR A 21 6.83 -14.25 -4.33
N GLN A 22 5.63 -13.76 -4.12
CA GLN A 22 5.24 -12.41 -4.51
C GLN A 22 4.27 -11.83 -3.48
N ARG A 23 4.19 -10.52 -3.43
CA ARG A 23 3.22 -9.84 -2.58
C ARG A 23 1.81 -10.07 -3.13
N MET A 24 0.96 -10.69 -2.31
CA MET A 24 -0.42 -11.02 -2.68
C MET A 24 -1.34 -9.84 -2.38
N GLY A 25 -1.85 -9.20 -3.43
CA GLY A 25 -2.79 -8.10 -3.33
C GLY A 25 -2.21 -6.81 -2.76
N SER A 26 -3.08 -5.89 -2.37
CA SER A 26 -2.73 -4.61 -1.75
C SER A 26 -2.72 -4.72 -0.22
N LYS A 27 -1.68 -4.18 0.43
CA LYS A 27 -1.59 -4.04 1.89
C LYS A 27 -2.08 -2.66 2.36
N LEU A 28 -2.02 -1.66 1.49
CA LEU A 28 -2.24 -0.26 1.86
C LEU A 28 -3.65 0.24 1.55
N ARG A 29 -4.42 -0.44 0.69
CA ARG A 29 -5.79 0.01 0.32
C ARG A 29 -6.70 0.26 1.53
N GLN A 30 -6.56 -0.52 2.59
CA GLN A 30 -7.38 -0.37 3.81
C GLN A 30 -6.89 0.74 4.74
N THR A 31 -5.65 1.18 4.59
CA THR A 31 -5.02 2.21 5.43
C THR A 31 -5.29 3.63 4.97
N VAL A 32 -5.97 3.79 3.85
CA VAL A 32 -6.30 5.07 3.22
C VAL A 32 -7.82 5.27 3.11
N ARG A 33 -8.25 6.49 2.85
CA ARG A 33 -9.66 6.79 2.58
C ARG A 33 -10.02 6.30 1.18
N SER A 34 -10.78 5.20 1.10
CA SER A 34 -11.16 4.59 -0.17
C SER A 34 -12.53 5.06 -0.65
N LYS A 35 -12.66 5.29 -1.96
CA LYS A 35 -13.90 5.57 -2.65
C LYS A 35 -14.04 4.61 -3.82
N GLY A 36 -14.99 3.68 -3.73
CA GLY A 36 -15.31 2.71 -4.79
C GLY A 36 -16.41 3.20 -5.73
N ASP A 37 -16.65 2.43 -6.79
CA ASP A 37 -17.74 2.64 -7.76
C ASP A 37 -17.77 4.05 -8.38
N VAL A 38 -16.59 4.62 -8.63
CA VAL A 38 -16.48 5.95 -9.24
C VAL A 38 -16.85 5.87 -10.70
N LYS A 39 -17.88 6.62 -11.10
CA LYS A 39 -18.30 6.76 -12.49
C LYS A 39 -17.64 8.00 -13.08
N GLY A 40 -16.79 7.81 -14.10
CA GLY A 40 -16.07 8.87 -14.80
C GLY A 40 -14.56 8.80 -14.59
N ALA A 41 -13.83 9.68 -15.25
CA ALA A 41 -12.36 9.71 -15.26
C ALA A 41 -11.73 10.29 -13.99
N SER A 42 -12.51 10.87 -13.09
CA SER A 42 -12.01 11.48 -11.86
C SER A 42 -13.07 11.53 -10.77
N THR A 43 -12.61 11.68 -9.53
CA THR A 43 -13.46 11.96 -8.37
C THR A 43 -12.80 12.99 -7.48
N VAL A 44 -13.59 13.66 -6.66
CA VAL A 44 -13.12 14.73 -5.79
C VAL A 44 -13.17 14.29 -4.34
N PHE A 45 -12.09 14.51 -3.60
CA PHE A 45 -12.03 14.39 -2.15
C PHE A 45 -12.10 15.80 -1.54
N GLN A 46 -13.04 16.00 -0.61
CA GLN A 46 -13.26 17.28 0.03
C GLN A 46 -12.48 17.39 1.33
N LYS A 47 -11.87 18.56 1.54
CA LYS A 47 -11.20 19.01 2.75
C LYS A 47 -11.84 20.29 3.24
N VAL A 48 -12.04 20.42 4.54
CA VAL A 48 -12.55 21.65 5.18
C VAL A 48 -11.44 22.19 6.07
N GLY A 49 -11.16 23.48 5.92
CA GLY A 49 -10.13 24.17 6.69
C GLY A 49 -10.46 24.31 8.17
N LYS A 50 -9.48 24.75 8.96
CA LYS A 50 -9.63 25.01 10.40
C LYS A 50 -10.43 26.29 10.63
N GLY A 51 -11.46 26.24 11.48
CA GLY A 51 -12.24 27.39 11.90
C GLY A 51 -11.77 27.95 13.26
N ILE A 52 -11.89 29.25 13.45
CA ILE A 52 -11.52 29.90 14.70
C ILE A 52 -12.79 30.45 15.35
N ALA A 53 -13.00 30.07 16.63
CA ALA A 53 -14.08 30.64 17.41
C ALA A 53 -13.79 32.10 17.83
N ALA A 54 -14.78 32.98 17.67
CA ALA A 54 -14.66 34.39 18.08
C ALA A 54 -15.69 34.72 19.16
N THR A 55 -15.33 35.67 20.04
CA THR A 55 -16.23 36.19 21.10
C THR A 55 -17.19 37.23 20.54
N LYS A 56 -18.39 37.23 21.06
CA LYS A 56 -19.44 38.20 20.73
C LYS A 56 -19.81 39.03 21.94
N SER A 57 -19.93 40.34 21.79
CA SER A 57 -20.50 41.21 22.84
C SER A 57 -22.02 41.05 22.92
N ARG A 58 -22.60 41.41 24.09
CA ARG A 58 -24.04 41.35 24.31
C ARG A 58 -24.78 42.20 23.25
N ASN A 59 -25.75 41.61 22.56
CA ASN A 59 -26.55 42.19 21.46
C ASN A 59 -25.79 42.49 20.14
N ALA A 60 -24.51 42.07 19.98
CA ALA A 60 -23.83 42.16 18.69
C ALA A 60 -24.24 40.99 17.77
N GLN A 61 -23.95 41.10 16.49
CA GLN A 61 -24.07 40.00 15.54
C GLN A 61 -23.09 38.87 15.87
N VAL A 62 -23.49 37.62 15.58
CA VAL A 62 -22.59 36.46 15.71
C VAL A 62 -21.51 36.57 14.64
N PRO A 63 -20.21 36.51 15.02
CA PRO A 63 -19.13 36.49 14.03
C PRO A 63 -19.22 35.26 13.15
N VAL A 64 -18.97 35.43 11.87
CA VAL A 64 -18.93 34.34 10.88
C VAL A 64 -17.57 33.68 10.94
N MET A 65 -17.53 32.37 10.96
CA MET A 65 -16.30 31.59 11.04
C MET A 65 -15.70 31.25 9.64
N ASP A 66 -16.24 31.69 8.59
CA ASP A 66 -15.80 31.61 7.18
C ASP A 66 -14.83 30.44 6.88
N LEU A 67 -15.38 29.23 6.89
CA LEU A 67 -14.61 28.00 6.65
C LEU A 67 -14.21 27.88 5.18
N VAL A 68 -12.93 27.72 4.94
CA VAL A 68 -12.41 27.44 3.60
C VAL A 68 -12.69 25.98 3.24
N HIS A 69 -13.39 25.76 2.13
CA HIS A 69 -13.61 24.46 1.53
C HIS A 69 -12.63 24.26 0.38
N ASP A 70 -11.85 23.21 0.45
CA ASP A 70 -10.88 22.82 -0.57
C ASP A 70 -11.19 21.43 -1.14
N ASN A 71 -10.74 21.17 -2.34
CA ASN A 71 -11.06 19.96 -3.08
C ASN A 71 -9.82 19.42 -3.80
N GLU A 72 -9.48 18.18 -3.51
CA GLU A 72 -8.43 17.46 -4.24
C GLU A 72 -9.02 16.48 -5.24
N THR A 73 -8.61 16.61 -6.49
CA THR A 73 -9.12 15.77 -7.58
C THR A 73 -8.23 14.56 -7.79
N CYS A 74 -8.81 13.38 -7.64
CA CYS A 74 -8.18 12.10 -7.96
C CYS A 74 -8.56 11.68 -9.38
N TYR A 75 -7.59 11.54 -10.26
CA TYR A 75 -7.75 11.01 -11.61
C TYR A 75 -7.60 9.50 -11.60
N LEU A 76 -8.47 8.81 -12.31
CA LEU A 76 -8.40 7.37 -12.49
C LEU A 76 -7.66 7.05 -13.78
N GLU A 77 -6.79 6.03 -13.70
CA GLU A 77 -6.08 5.46 -14.84
C GLU A 77 -6.45 3.97 -14.94
N ASP A 78 -6.51 3.47 -16.17
CA ASP A 78 -6.87 2.09 -16.43
C ASP A 78 -5.63 1.20 -16.45
N TYR A 79 -5.64 0.16 -15.63
CA TYR A 79 -4.54 -0.80 -15.51
C TYR A 79 -5.01 -2.19 -15.95
N TYR A 80 -4.17 -2.84 -16.74
CA TYR A 80 -4.41 -4.15 -17.31
C TYR A 80 -3.28 -5.10 -16.94
N ALA A 81 -3.65 -6.34 -16.62
CA ALA A 81 -2.70 -7.42 -16.38
C ALA A 81 -3.23 -8.69 -17.07
N GLY A 82 -2.82 -8.93 -18.30
CA GLY A 82 -3.29 -10.05 -19.10
C GLY A 82 -2.17 -10.89 -19.67
N ASP A 83 -2.48 -12.18 -19.96
CA ASP A 83 -1.57 -13.12 -20.58
C ASP A 83 -2.31 -14.11 -21.48
N TRP A 84 -1.56 -14.75 -22.39
CA TRP A 84 -2.06 -15.70 -23.37
C TRP A 84 -1.81 -17.14 -22.92
N ILE A 85 -2.81 -18.01 -23.14
CA ILE A 85 -2.71 -19.44 -22.91
C ILE A 85 -2.99 -20.17 -24.22
N ASP A 86 -1.97 -20.81 -24.77
CA ASP A 86 -2.14 -21.62 -25.98
C ASP A 86 -2.96 -22.88 -25.68
N LYS A 87 -3.88 -23.21 -26.61
CA LYS A 87 -4.77 -24.37 -26.44
C LYS A 87 -4.04 -25.70 -26.37
N LEU A 88 -2.94 -25.82 -27.11
CA LEU A 88 -2.16 -27.06 -27.11
C LEU A 88 -1.29 -27.21 -25.85
N ASP A 89 -0.87 -26.09 -25.26
CA ASP A 89 -0.13 -26.12 -23.99
C ASP A 89 -1.07 -26.44 -22.83
N GLU A 90 -2.30 -25.92 -22.83
CA GLU A 90 -3.34 -26.30 -21.86
C GLU A 90 -3.61 -27.81 -21.84
N LEU A 91 -3.54 -28.46 -23.01
CA LEU A 91 -3.70 -29.93 -23.10
C LEU A 91 -2.51 -30.72 -22.56
N LYS A 92 -1.32 -30.14 -22.51
CA LYS A 92 -0.09 -30.79 -22.03
C LYS A 92 0.11 -30.60 -20.51
N THR A 93 -0.46 -29.56 -19.96
CA THR A 93 -0.38 -29.25 -18.53
C THR A 93 -1.59 -29.83 -17.80
N ASN A 94 -1.36 -30.41 -16.63
CA ASN A 94 -2.43 -30.97 -15.79
C ASN A 94 -2.91 -29.92 -14.74
N ILE A 95 -2.77 -28.64 -15.08
CA ILE A 95 -2.98 -27.50 -14.19
C ILE A 95 -4.01 -26.56 -14.84
N ASP A 96 -4.86 -25.94 -14.05
CA ASP A 96 -5.73 -24.86 -14.52
C ASP A 96 -4.93 -23.55 -14.66
N GLU A 97 -4.22 -23.41 -15.77
CA GLU A 97 -3.38 -22.25 -16.07
C GLU A 97 -4.20 -20.94 -16.09
N ARG A 98 -5.47 -20.99 -16.47
CA ARG A 98 -6.36 -19.82 -16.48
C ARG A 98 -6.53 -19.25 -15.10
N GLN A 99 -6.75 -20.10 -14.09
CA GLN A 99 -6.89 -19.67 -12.69
C GLN A 99 -5.57 -19.13 -12.14
N VAL A 100 -4.44 -19.74 -12.51
CA VAL A 100 -3.10 -19.28 -12.10
C VAL A 100 -2.83 -17.87 -12.64
N ILE A 101 -3.08 -17.62 -13.93
CA ILE A 101 -2.87 -16.32 -14.56
C ILE A 101 -3.86 -15.29 -14.01
N ALA A 102 -5.13 -15.66 -13.83
CA ALA A 102 -6.12 -14.76 -13.22
C ALA A 102 -5.68 -14.29 -11.81
N ASN A 103 -5.21 -15.21 -10.97
CA ASN A 103 -4.70 -14.88 -9.65
C ASN A 103 -3.43 -14.00 -9.71
N ALA A 104 -2.48 -14.33 -10.60
CA ALA A 104 -1.26 -13.55 -10.77
C ALA A 104 -1.54 -12.12 -11.23
N GLY A 105 -2.49 -11.95 -12.16
CA GLY A 105 -2.95 -10.65 -12.64
C GLY A 105 -3.64 -9.83 -11.54
N ALA A 106 -4.52 -10.45 -10.76
CA ALA A 106 -5.17 -9.80 -9.62
C ALA A 106 -4.14 -9.33 -8.57
N TYR A 107 -3.11 -10.14 -8.28
CA TYR A 107 -2.02 -9.73 -7.39
C TYR A 107 -1.17 -8.59 -7.98
N ALA A 108 -0.96 -8.57 -9.29
CA ALA A 108 -0.24 -7.49 -9.96
C ALA A 108 -0.99 -6.16 -9.84
N LEU A 109 -2.31 -6.16 -10.05
CA LEU A 109 -3.15 -4.98 -9.87
C LEU A 109 -3.18 -4.50 -8.41
N GLY A 110 -3.23 -5.43 -7.44
CA GLY A 110 -3.12 -5.07 -6.03
C GLY A 110 -1.77 -4.45 -5.67
N ARG A 111 -0.65 -4.94 -6.24
CA ARG A 111 0.67 -4.30 -6.08
C ARG A 111 0.71 -2.90 -6.69
N LYS A 112 0.00 -2.70 -7.81
CA LYS A 112 -0.11 -1.38 -8.45
C LYS A 112 -0.88 -0.40 -7.58
N THR A 113 -1.91 -0.85 -6.86
CA THR A 113 -2.61 -0.02 -5.85
C THR A 113 -1.65 0.50 -4.79
N ASP A 114 -0.80 -0.37 -4.23
CA ASP A 114 0.18 0.04 -3.23
C ASP A 114 1.21 1.03 -3.81
N GLU A 115 1.67 0.80 -5.03
CA GLU A 115 2.61 1.69 -5.73
C GLU A 115 2.02 3.10 -5.92
N LEU A 116 0.73 3.19 -6.31
CA LEU A 116 0.05 4.48 -6.47
C LEU A 116 -0.06 5.22 -5.13
N ILE A 117 -0.41 4.53 -4.05
CA ILE A 117 -0.49 5.11 -2.72
C ILE A 117 0.88 5.59 -2.26
N ILE A 118 1.95 4.79 -2.42
CA ILE A 118 3.32 5.16 -2.05
C ILE A 118 3.78 6.36 -2.86
N ARG A 119 3.52 6.41 -4.16
CA ARG A 119 3.87 7.54 -5.02
C ARG A 119 3.21 8.86 -4.55
N GLU A 120 2.00 8.79 -4.04
CA GLU A 120 1.35 9.97 -3.46
C GLU A 120 1.95 10.35 -2.09
N LEU A 121 2.28 9.36 -1.25
CA LEU A 121 2.99 9.59 0.01
C LEU A 121 4.36 10.23 -0.19
N ASP A 122 5.10 9.83 -1.23
CA ASP A 122 6.41 10.39 -1.61
C ASP A 122 6.36 11.89 -1.94
N LYS A 123 5.19 12.44 -2.27
CA LYS A 123 5.01 13.87 -2.51
C LYS A 123 4.99 14.72 -1.23
N SER A 124 4.94 14.07 -0.07
CA SER A 124 4.98 14.80 1.21
C SER A 124 6.27 15.59 1.34
N THR A 125 6.14 16.83 1.80
CA THR A 125 7.26 17.74 2.09
C THR A 125 7.62 17.77 3.57
N ASN A 126 6.88 17.05 4.41
CA ASN A 126 7.13 16.97 5.85
C ASN A 126 8.10 15.82 6.12
N TYR A 127 9.29 16.14 6.54
CA TYR A 127 10.34 15.17 6.84
C TYR A 127 10.64 15.15 8.34
N ALA A 128 10.98 13.97 8.84
CA ALA A 128 11.50 13.75 10.19
C ALA A 128 12.82 12.99 10.11
N GLY A 129 13.78 13.40 10.93
CA GLY A 129 15.13 12.86 10.97
C GLY A 129 16.00 13.29 9.79
N ASP A 130 17.27 12.96 9.92
CA ASP A 130 18.28 13.17 8.87
C ASP A 130 18.41 11.94 7.95
N ASP A 131 19.19 12.09 6.88
CA ASP A 131 19.43 11.05 5.88
C ASP A 131 20.59 10.11 6.28
N ALA A 132 21.26 10.35 7.41
CA ALA A 132 22.52 9.70 7.75
C ALA A 132 22.35 8.49 8.67
N THR A 133 21.15 8.30 9.25
CA THR A 133 20.87 7.20 10.18
C THR A 133 19.73 6.31 9.67
N GLY A 134 19.71 5.05 10.15
CA GLY A 134 18.58 4.15 9.97
C GLY A 134 17.33 4.62 10.73
N LEU A 135 16.38 3.74 10.97
CA LEU A 135 15.18 4.05 11.75
C LEU A 135 15.46 3.79 13.24
N ASP A 136 15.75 4.83 13.98
CA ASP A 136 15.96 4.82 15.41
C ASP A 136 14.76 5.41 16.20
N LEU A 137 14.80 5.30 17.52
CA LEU A 137 13.75 5.81 18.41
C LEU A 137 13.61 7.33 18.32
N GLU A 138 14.71 8.07 18.18
CA GLU A 138 14.72 9.53 18.12
C GLU A 138 13.96 10.02 16.88
N LYS A 139 14.25 9.43 15.73
CA LYS A 139 13.55 9.73 14.46
C LYS A 139 12.04 9.42 14.51
N VAL A 140 11.68 8.32 15.20
CA VAL A 140 10.26 7.97 15.41
C VAL A 140 9.58 9.01 16.31
N LEU A 141 10.23 9.47 17.37
CA LEU A 141 9.67 10.47 18.28
C LEU A 141 9.55 11.83 17.60
N GLU A 142 10.51 12.23 16.77
CA GLU A 142 10.43 13.45 15.95
C GLU A 142 9.26 13.39 14.95
N ALA A 143 9.06 12.26 14.28
CA ALA A 143 7.91 12.07 13.39
C ALA A 143 6.57 12.12 14.15
N PHE A 144 6.53 11.55 15.38
CA PHE A 144 5.36 11.61 16.25
C PHE A 144 5.04 13.06 16.68
N GLU A 145 6.06 13.83 17.06
CA GLU A 145 5.94 15.24 17.42
C GLU A 145 5.41 16.07 16.22
N ALA A 146 5.98 15.88 15.03
CA ALA A 146 5.57 16.56 13.81
C ALA A 146 4.08 16.33 13.47
N LEU A 147 3.56 15.13 13.68
CA LEU A 147 2.13 14.85 13.53
C LEU A 147 1.29 15.52 14.63
N GLY A 148 1.80 15.56 15.86
CA GLY A 148 1.13 16.20 17.00
C GLY A 148 1.02 17.71 16.84
N GLU A 149 2.08 18.38 16.41
CA GLU A 149 2.10 19.83 16.18
C GLU A 149 1.10 20.29 15.10
N LYS A 150 0.78 19.40 14.17
CA LYS A 150 -0.21 19.66 13.10
C LYS A 150 -1.63 19.26 13.48
N ASP A 151 -1.89 18.90 14.73
CA ASP A 151 -3.19 18.46 15.24
C ASP A 151 -3.76 17.23 14.50
N VAL A 152 -2.90 16.35 14.00
CA VAL A 152 -3.35 15.11 13.34
C VAL A 152 -4.02 14.22 14.39
N PRO A 153 -5.26 13.72 14.16
CA PRO A 153 -5.99 12.94 15.16
C PRO A 153 -5.24 11.66 15.57
N ASP A 154 -5.27 11.35 16.87
CA ASP A 154 -4.80 10.07 17.42
C ASP A 154 -6.00 9.19 17.81
N ASP A 155 -6.75 8.78 16.81
CA ASP A 155 -7.98 7.99 16.91
C ASP A 155 -7.75 6.49 16.59
N GLY A 156 -6.48 6.06 16.52
CA GLY A 156 -6.09 4.71 16.14
C GLY A 156 -6.12 4.46 14.63
N GLN A 157 -6.32 5.49 13.81
CA GLN A 157 -6.28 5.43 12.35
C GLN A 157 -5.00 6.02 11.77
N ARG A 158 -3.93 6.07 12.57
CA ARG A 158 -2.58 6.37 12.10
C ARG A 158 -1.92 5.09 11.61
N TYR A 159 -1.22 5.18 10.49
CA TYR A 159 -0.49 4.08 9.87
C TYR A 159 0.95 4.49 9.59
N ALA A 160 1.88 3.59 9.86
CA ALA A 160 3.28 3.76 9.51
C ALA A 160 3.71 2.63 8.58
N VAL A 161 4.23 2.97 7.42
CA VAL A 161 4.73 2.02 6.42
C VAL A 161 6.24 2.11 6.38
N VAL A 162 6.91 1.00 6.70
CA VAL A 162 8.37 0.94 6.85
C VAL A 162 8.96 -0.18 5.99
N GLY A 163 10.22 -0.02 5.57
CA GLY A 163 10.96 -1.05 4.86
C GLY A 163 11.32 -2.23 5.78
N TRP A 164 11.78 -3.34 5.19
CA TRP A 164 12.16 -4.51 5.96
C TRP A 164 13.42 -4.31 6.81
N LYS A 165 14.38 -3.50 6.34
CA LYS A 165 15.56 -3.14 7.14
C LYS A 165 15.14 -2.31 8.34
N GLN A 166 14.33 -1.28 8.13
CA GLN A 166 13.78 -0.42 9.18
C GLN A 166 12.91 -1.19 10.17
N TRP A 167 12.16 -2.19 9.69
CA TRP A 167 11.43 -3.10 10.58
C TRP A 167 12.37 -3.88 11.50
N THR A 168 13.51 -4.35 10.98
CA THR A 168 14.52 -5.06 11.80
C THR A 168 15.17 -4.11 12.81
N GLU A 169 15.43 -2.86 12.43
CA GLU A 169 15.94 -1.80 13.31
C GLU A 169 14.96 -1.51 14.45
N LEU A 170 13.65 -1.39 14.14
CA LEU A 170 12.61 -1.24 15.18
C LEU A 170 12.56 -2.43 16.16
N LEU A 171 12.78 -3.65 15.70
CA LEU A 171 12.85 -4.82 16.58
C LEU A 171 14.03 -4.77 17.56
N ALA A 172 15.08 -4.00 17.26
CA ALA A 172 16.21 -3.75 18.16
C ALA A 172 15.90 -2.68 19.22
N VAL A 173 14.86 -1.87 19.03
CA VAL A 173 14.42 -0.84 19.98
C VAL A 173 13.66 -1.50 21.13
N LYS A 174 14.12 -1.31 22.37
CA LYS A 174 13.54 -1.96 23.55
C LYS A 174 12.08 -1.59 23.77
N GLU A 175 11.73 -0.34 23.56
CA GLU A 175 10.39 0.24 23.71
C GLU A 175 9.38 -0.35 22.72
N PHE A 176 9.86 -0.81 21.59
CA PHE A 176 9.07 -1.51 20.59
C PHE A 176 9.00 -3.02 20.82
N ALA A 177 10.08 -3.62 21.31
CA ALA A 177 10.22 -5.07 21.42
C ALA A 177 9.78 -5.66 22.76
N SER A 178 9.77 -4.88 23.86
CA SER A 178 9.52 -5.38 25.21
C SER A 178 8.03 -5.43 25.55
N ALA A 179 7.61 -6.53 26.16
CA ALA A 179 6.24 -6.72 26.67
C ALA A 179 5.85 -5.71 27.76
N ASP A 180 6.84 -5.17 28.48
CA ASP A 180 6.61 -4.20 29.55
C ASP A 180 6.09 -2.85 29.02
N TYR A 181 6.40 -2.53 27.75
CA TYR A 181 6.02 -1.29 27.10
C TYR A 181 4.83 -1.44 26.14
N VAL A 182 4.70 -2.60 25.47
CA VAL A 182 3.71 -2.81 24.39
C VAL A 182 2.53 -3.69 24.84
N GLY A 183 2.69 -4.43 25.94
CA GLY A 183 1.72 -5.44 26.37
C GLY A 183 1.98 -6.82 25.75
N ALA A 184 1.58 -7.87 26.47
CA ALA A 184 1.90 -9.27 26.11
C ALA A 184 1.26 -9.75 24.81
N ASP A 185 0.10 -9.19 24.44
CA ASP A 185 -0.64 -9.61 23.26
C ASP A 185 -0.17 -8.97 21.94
N GLU A 186 0.62 -7.89 22.05
CA GLU A 186 1.09 -7.09 20.91
C GLU A 186 2.60 -7.26 20.60
N LEU A 187 3.22 -8.34 21.11
CA LEU A 187 4.67 -8.56 20.95
C LEU A 187 5.09 -8.75 19.48
N PRO A 188 6.14 -8.02 19.02
CA PRO A 188 6.64 -8.05 17.64
C PRO A 188 7.13 -9.41 17.16
N PHE A 189 7.64 -10.24 18.06
CA PHE A 189 8.20 -11.54 17.68
C PHE A 189 7.15 -12.64 17.37
N ARG A 190 5.85 -12.36 17.49
CA ARG A 190 4.79 -13.29 17.09
C ARG A 190 4.54 -13.35 15.59
N GLY A 191 5.37 -12.68 14.78
CA GLY A 191 5.31 -12.72 13.33
C GLY A 191 5.56 -11.37 12.67
N THR A 192 5.56 -11.35 11.36
CA THR A 192 5.77 -10.16 10.51
C THR A 192 4.47 -9.44 10.16
N GLN A 193 3.44 -9.62 10.97
CA GLN A 193 2.16 -8.93 10.78
C GLN A 193 2.26 -7.49 11.27
N ALA A 194 1.39 -6.63 10.75
CA ALA A 194 1.25 -5.25 11.21
C ALA A 194 1.06 -5.18 12.72
N LYS A 195 1.68 -4.20 13.38
CA LYS A 195 1.70 -4.04 14.83
C LYS A 195 1.24 -2.68 15.26
N LYS A 196 0.61 -2.63 16.42
CA LYS A 196 0.17 -1.39 17.05
C LYS A 196 1.22 -0.92 18.05
N TRP A 197 1.77 0.28 17.83
CA TRP A 197 2.69 0.96 18.72
C TRP A 197 2.52 2.48 18.59
N LEU A 198 2.58 3.22 19.69
CA LEU A 198 2.29 4.65 19.75
C LEU A 198 0.95 5.03 19.07
N GLY A 199 -0.14 4.27 19.34
CA GLY A 199 -1.44 4.51 18.72
C GLY A 199 -1.52 4.22 17.23
N THR A 200 -0.42 3.79 16.61
CA THR A 200 -0.23 3.63 15.16
C THR A 200 -0.09 2.17 14.77
N MET A 201 -0.62 1.78 13.64
CA MET A 201 -0.41 0.48 13.03
C MET A 201 0.83 0.52 12.11
N TRP A 202 1.88 -0.21 12.50
CA TRP A 202 3.13 -0.33 11.75
C TRP A 202 3.08 -1.49 10.78
N ILE A 203 3.38 -1.24 9.50
CA ILE A 203 3.24 -2.21 8.42
C ILE A 203 4.56 -2.34 7.66
N PRO A 204 5.21 -3.53 7.66
CA PRO A 204 6.39 -3.76 6.83
C PRO A 204 5.99 -3.91 5.36
N HIS A 205 6.64 -3.15 4.47
CA HIS A 205 6.35 -3.13 3.05
C HIS A 205 7.64 -3.17 2.22
N SER A 206 7.67 -4.02 1.18
CA SER A 206 8.85 -4.20 0.32
C SER A 206 8.92 -3.26 -0.88
N GLY A 207 7.85 -2.53 -1.17
CA GLY A 207 7.74 -1.67 -2.35
C GLY A 207 7.92 -0.18 -2.06
N LEU A 208 8.49 0.21 -0.91
CA LEU A 208 8.79 1.59 -0.61
C LEU A 208 9.90 2.13 -1.50
N THR A 209 9.83 3.41 -1.82
CA THR A 209 10.80 4.09 -2.68
C THR A 209 12.16 4.17 -2.02
N LEU A 210 13.20 3.79 -2.77
CA LEU A 210 14.59 4.02 -2.43
C LEU A 210 15.05 5.27 -3.18
N GLY A 211 15.35 6.33 -2.44
CA GLY A 211 15.84 7.58 -2.97
C GLY A 211 17.34 7.55 -3.29
N ALA A 212 17.89 8.70 -3.67
CA ALA A 212 19.32 8.87 -3.91
C ALA A 212 20.12 8.62 -2.62
N GLY A 213 21.27 7.95 -2.74
CA GLY A 213 22.15 7.64 -1.60
C GLY A 213 21.63 6.52 -0.72
N ASP A 214 20.89 5.57 -1.28
CA ASP A 214 20.31 4.41 -0.56
C ASP A 214 19.42 4.79 0.64
N VAL A 215 18.74 5.94 0.54
CA VAL A 215 17.81 6.42 1.56
C VAL A 215 16.41 5.88 1.30
N ARG A 216 15.89 5.06 2.20
CA ARG A 216 14.52 4.53 2.15
C ARG A 216 13.54 5.57 2.69
N LEU A 217 12.47 5.82 1.93
CA LEU A 217 11.38 6.68 2.37
C LEU A 217 10.35 5.85 3.12
N CYS A 218 10.24 6.08 4.42
CA CYS A 218 9.23 5.48 5.29
C CYS A 218 8.17 6.53 5.62
N HIS A 219 6.90 6.17 5.59
CA HIS A 219 5.83 7.13 5.72
C HIS A 219 4.98 6.85 6.96
N TRP A 220 4.68 7.90 7.72
CA TRP A 220 3.73 7.88 8.81
C TRP A 220 2.59 8.85 8.49
N TYR A 221 1.37 8.35 8.43
CA TYR A 221 0.24 9.14 7.98
C TYR A 221 -1.07 8.75 8.67
N HIS A 222 -2.03 9.66 8.62
CA HIS A 222 -3.39 9.40 9.04
C HIS A 222 -4.26 8.98 7.85
N LYS A 223 -5.20 8.06 8.09
CA LYS A 223 -6.09 7.50 7.05
C LYS A 223 -6.78 8.53 6.17
N SER A 224 -7.20 9.66 6.75
CA SER A 224 -7.89 10.72 6.02
C SER A 224 -6.98 11.56 5.13
N ALA A 225 -5.65 11.47 5.30
CA ALA A 225 -4.69 12.28 4.57
C ALA A 225 -4.50 11.84 3.11
N ILE A 226 -4.76 10.57 2.82
CA ILE A 226 -4.61 9.98 1.48
C ILE A 226 -5.96 9.45 1.01
N GLY A 227 -6.31 9.76 -0.24
CA GLY A 227 -7.48 9.23 -0.95
C GLY A 227 -7.06 8.20 -2.00
N HIS A 228 -7.78 7.09 -2.05
CA HIS A 228 -7.71 6.11 -3.13
C HIS A 228 -9.09 5.98 -3.77
N ALA A 229 -9.16 6.07 -5.08
CA ALA A 229 -10.39 5.93 -5.84
C ALA A 229 -10.29 4.72 -6.78
N ALA A 230 -11.38 3.97 -6.91
CA ALA A 230 -11.51 2.88 -7.86
C ALA A 230 -12.82 3.00 -8.62
N GLY A 231 -12.79 2.83 -9.93
CA GLY A 231 -13.98 2.80 -10.78
C GLY A 231 -14.72 1.47 -10.68
N SER A 232 -13.97 0.36 -10.66
CA SER A 232 -14.44 -1.00 -10.38
C SER A 232 -13.40 -1.73 -9.54
N ASP A 233 -13.82 -2.81 -8.89
CA ASP A 233 -12.87 -3.79 -8.35
C ASP A 233 -12.23 -4.56 -9.52
N VAL A 234 -11.28 -5.46 -9.23
CA VAL A 234 -10.61 -6.25 -10.26
C VAL A 234 -11.64 -7.09 -11.03
N GLU A 235 -11.77 -6.84 -12.32
CA GLU A 235 -12.57 -7.63 -13.25
C GLU A 235 -11.64 -8.56 -14.05
N THR A 236 -12.02 -9.83 -14.16
CA THR A 236 -11.31 -10.82 -14.96
C THR A 236 -12.17 -11.24 -16.14
N ASP A 237 -11.67 -11.06 -17.35
CA ASP A 237 -12.27 -11.56 -18.58
C ASP A 237 -11.40 -12.65 -19.20
N ILE A 238 -12.04 -13.74 -19.64
CA ILE A 238 -11.37 -14.86 -20.31
C ILE A 238 -12.03 -15.06 -21.66
N SER A 239 -11.33 -14.67 -22.71
CA SER A 239 -11.83 -14.73 -24.08
C SER A 239 -11.03 -15.68 -24.97
N TRP A 240 -11.73 -16.36 -25.88
CA TRP A 240 -11.12 -17.21 -26.91
C TRP A 240 -10.79 -16.40 -28.16
N HIS A 241 -9.56 -16.49 -28.62
CA HIS A 241 -9.09 -15.86 -29.86
C HIS A 241 -8.71 -16.93 -30.89
N GLY A 242 -9.60 -17.11 -31.89
CA GLY A 242 -9.44 -18.15 -32.92
C GLY A 242 -8.28 -17.90 -33.88
N ASP A 243 -7.88 -16.65 -34.08
CA ASP A 243 -6.73 -16.22 -34.89
C ASP A 243 -5.39 -16.64 -34.27
N ARG A 244 -5.35 -16.81 -32.95
CA ARG A 244 -4.17 -17.22 -32.16
C ARG A 244 -4.28 -18.63 -31.59
N ALA A 245 -5.42 -19.30 -31.76
CA ALA A 245 -5.73 -20.58 -31.13
C ALA A 245 -5.44 -20.60 -29.62
N ALA A 246 -5.68 -19.49 -28.93
CA ALA A 246 -5.34 -19.25 -27.55
C ALA A 246 -6.46 -18.56 -26.78
N HIS A 247 -6.49 -18.76 -25.46
CA HIS A 247 -7.29 -17.95 -24.54
C HIS A 247 -6.49 -16.74 -24.07
N PHE A 248 -7.14 -15.58 -24.02
CA PHE A 248 -6.60 -14.40 -23.38
C PHE A 248 -7.27 -14.23 -22.03
N VAL A 249 -6.50 -14.25 -20.96
CA VAL A 249 -6.96 -13.95 -19.59
C VAL A 249 -6.54 -12.52 -19.29
N ASN A 250 -7.50 -11.63 -19.14
CA ASN A 250 -7.27 -10.21 -18.86
C ASN A 250 -7.86 -9.83 -17.51
N ASN A 251 -7.05 -9.26 -16.64
CA ASN A 251 -7.49 -8.62 -15.41
C ASN A 251 -7.39 -7.11 -15.61
N MET A 252 -8.44 -6.39 -15.26
CA MET A 252 -8.51 -4.94 -15.46
C MET A 252 -9.07 -4.25 -14.22
N MET A 253 -8.59 -3.03 -13.98
CA MET A 253 -9.03 -2.19 -12.88
C MET A 253 -8.74 -0.73 -13.20
N SER A 254 -9.73 0.15 -12.99
CA SER A 254 -9.53 1.60 -13.07
C SER A 254 -9.35 2.16 -11.67
N GLN A 255 -8.21 2.83 -11.40
CA GLN A 255 -7.89 3.31 -10.07
C GLN A 255 -6.95 4.52 -10.08
N GLY A 256 -6.94 5.25 -8.97
CA GLY A 256 -6.06 6.38 -8.74
C GLY A 256 -5.86 6.66 -7.25
N ALA A 257 -4.84 7.42 -6.92
CA ALA A 257 -4.59 7.90 -5.57
C ALA A 257 -4.29 9.41 -5.58
N VAL A 258 -4.52 10.09 -4.47
CA VAL A 258 -4.24 11.51 -4.29
C VAL A 258 -3.97 11.82 -2.83
N ILE A 259 -3.03 12.72 -2.56
CA ILE A 259 -2.84 13.31 -1.24
C ILE A 259 -3.93 14.36 -1.00
N ILE A 260 -4.72 14.19 0.08
CA ILE A 260 -5.82 15.09 0.43
C ILE A 260 -5.30 16.17 1.38
N ASP A 261 -4.52 15.76 2.39
CA ASP A 261 -3.96 16.66 3.38
C ASP A 261 -2.47 16.37 3.61
N PRO A 262 -1.56 17.19 3.06
CA PRO A 262 -0.12 17.00 3.24
C PRO A 262 0.31 17.07 4.71
N ASP A 263 -0.40 17.83 5.56
CA ASP A 263 -0.10 17.96 6.99
C ASP A 263 -0.29 16.65 7.76
N GLY A 264 -1.12 15.76 7.25
CA GLY A 264 -1.37 14.43 7.82
C GLY A 264 -0.37 13.36 7.41
N VAL A 265 0.72 13.71 6.72
CA VAL A 265 1.76 12.78 6.24
C VAL A 265 3.13 13.28 6.66
N VAL A 266 3.92 12.41 7.30
CA VAL A 266 5.33 12.65 7.65
C VAL A 266 6.18 11.55 7.02
N THR A 267 7.26 11.92 6.36
CA THR A 267 8.21 11.01 5.74
C THR A 267 9.48 10.94 6.58
N MET A 268 9.81 9.74 7.05
CA MET A 268 11.07 9.42 7.74
C MET A 268 12.07 8.92 6.69
N ARG A 269 13.20 9.59 6.59
CA ARG A 269 14.26 9.26 5.64
C ARG A 269 15.30 8.39 6.36
N CYS A 270 15.47 7.16 5.92
CA CYS A 270 16.28 6.16 6.60
C CYS A 270 17.40 5.66 5.69
N ASP A 271 18.64 5.77 6.14
CA ASP A 271 19.80 5.25 5.43
C ASP A 271 19.78 3.72 5.42
N GLU A 272 19.97 3.13 4.24
CA GLU A 272 20.14 1.69 4.05
C GLU A 272 21.57 1.28 3.73
N THR A 273 22.53 2.21 3.71
CA THR A 273 23.93 1.87 3.49
C THR A 273 24.38 0.82 4.51
N PRO A 274 25.07 -0.24 4.10
CA PRO A 274 25.64 -1.20 5.07
C PRO A 274 26.67 -0.48 5.95
N ALA A 275 26.50 -0.61 7.28
CA ALA A 275 27.47 -0.07 8.23
C ALA A 275 28.79 -0.85 8.20
#